data_deb1bbf4cab20b3bda56320876167afb
#
_entry.id   deb1bbf4cab20b3bda56320876167afb
#
_cell.length_a   1.000
_cell.length_b   1.000
_cell.length_c   1.000
_cell.angle_alpha   90.00
_cell.angle_beta   90.00
_cell.angle_gamma   90.00
#
_symmetry.space_group_name_H-M   'P 1'
#
loop_
_entity.id
_entity.type
_entity.pdbx_description
1 polymer ?
#
loop_
_entity_poly.entity_id
_entity_poly.type
_entity_poly.pdbx_seq_one_letter_code
_entity_poly.pdbx_strand_id
1 'polypeptide(L)'
;MSASFDGLRFSHWQTESRADGIVVLSLDRQGAPVNALSQDVLIELGDLVERLAIDPPKGVVIRSIKPAGFIAGADLKASQQLDRTRTLNDAIRRGPAVFQKLAELPCPTVAAIHGHCMGGGTEISLACRYRVASNDGSTRIGLPEV
;
A
#
# COMPACT_ATOMS: atom_id res chain seq x y z
N MET A 1 21.07 -8.92 -5.42
CA MET A 1 21.10 -8.04 -4.26
C MET A 1 19.70 -7.56 -3.96
N SER A 2 19.31 -7.51 -2.70
CA SER A 2 18.02 -6.97 -2.30
C SER A 2 18.05 -5.45 -2.32
N ALA A 3 16.91 -4.81 -2.62
CA ALA A 3 16.77 -3.37 -2.55
C ALA A 3 17.20 -2.89 -1.15
N SER A 4 18.05 -1.87 -1.12
CA SER A 4 18.49 -1.28 0.13
C SER A 4 17.61 -0.10 0.50
N PHE A 5 17.06 -0.13 1.70
CA PHE A 5 16.31 0.97 2.30
C PHE A 5 17.14 1.70 3.36
N ASP A 6 18.45 1.45 3.39
CA ASP A 6 19.36 2.05 4.35
C ASP A 6 19.32 3.58 4.26
N GLY A 7 19.22 4.23 5.40
CA GLY A 7 19.15 5.69 5.47
C GLY A 7 17.78 6.29 5.15
N LEU A 8 16.79 5.47 4.80
CA LEU A 8 15.43 5.92 4.53
C LEU A 8 14.54 5.68 5.74
N ARG A 9 13.74 6.68 6.05
CA ARG A 9 12.74 6.57 7.11
C ARG A 9 11.38 6.89 6.53
N PHE A 10 10.46 5.95 6.70
CA PHE A 10 9.06 6.10 6.33
C PHE A 10 8.23 6.22 7.59
N SER A 11 7.25 7.13 7.59
CA SER A 11 6.38 7.34 8.74
C SER A 11 5.33 6.25 8.87
N HIS A 12 4.80 5.78 7.74
CA HIS A 12 3.65 4.89 7.69
C HIS A 12 3.98 3.47 7.24
N TRP A 13 5.12 3.27 6.58
CA TRP A 13 5.53 1.97 6.06
C TRP A 13 6.76 1.46 6.79
N GLN A 14 6.70 0.18 7.16
CA GLN A 14 7.86 -0.55 7.65
C GLN A 14 8.36 -1.47 6.55
N THR A 15 9.67 -1.55 6.39
CA THR A 15 10.31 -2.37 5.37
C THR A 15 11.17 -3.43 6.02
N GLU A 16 11.10 -4.65 5.49
CA GLU A 16 11.94 -5.76 5.91
C GLU A 16 12.51 -6.44 4.68
N SER A 17 13.83 -6.52 4.58
CA SER A 17 14.51 -7.32 3.57
C SER A 17 14.89 -8.65 4.19
N ARG A 18 14.24 -9.72 3.77
CA ARG A 18 14.45 -11.06 4.31
C ARG A 18 15.67 -11.72 3.67
N ALA A 19 16.27 -12.68 4.39
CA ALA A 19 17.41 -13.45 3.91
C ALA A 19 17.09 -14.27 2.64
N ASP A 20 15.81 -14.62 2.44
CA ASP A 20 15.33 -15.34 1.26
C ASP A 20 15.15 -14.45 0.01
N GLY A 21 15.45 -13.15 0.11
CA GLY A 21 15.32 -12.21 -0.99
C GLY A 21 13.95 -11.59 -1.14
N ILE A 22 13.02 -11.88 -0.23
CA ILE A 22 11.69 -11.27 -0.21
C ILE A 22 11.73 -9.96 0.59
N VAL A 23 11.09 -8.93 0.05
CA VAL A 23 10.87 -7.66 0.75
C VAL A 23 9.42 -7.62 1.25
N VAL A 24 9.25 -7.31 2.54
CA VAL A 24 7.94 -7.15 3.15
C VAL A 24 7.70 -5.67 3.43
N LEU A 25 6.63 -5.12 2.87
CA LEU A 25 6.16 -3.77 3.10
C LEU A 25 4.94 -3.84 4.02
N SER A 26 5.09 -3.33 5.23
CA SER A 26 4.03 -3.37 6.25
C SER A 26 3.47 -1.98 6.47
N LEU A 27 2.18 -1.80 6.22
CA LEU A 27 1.50 -0.52 6.42
C LEU A 27 1.03 -0.39 7.87
N ASP A 28 1.44 0.70 8.50
CA ASP A 28 1.00 1.10 9.83
C ASP A 28 0.80 2.62 9.84
N ARG A 29 -0.33 3.07 9.31
CA ARG A 29 -0.62 4.50 9.22
C ARG A 29 -0.63 5.11 10.62
N GLN A 30 0.25 6.08 10.84
CA GLN A 30 0.41 6.72 12.14
C GLN A 30 -0.78 7.61 12.47
N GLY A 31 -1.17 7.62 13.74
CA GLY A 31 -2.23 8.47 14.24
C GLY A 31 -3.66 7.98 13.98
N ALA A 32 -3.83 6.74 13.53
CA ALA A 32 -5.15 6.18 13.22
C ALA A 32 -5.24 4.70 13.61
N PRO A 33 -6.41 4.22 14.04
CA PRO A 33 -6.61 2.80 14.36
C PRO A 33 -6.76 1.92 13.12
N VAL A 34 -7.03 2.52 11.96
CA VAL A 34 -7.18 1.81 10.68
C VAL A 34 -6.26 2.41 9.63
N ASN A 35 -5.83 1.59 8.68
CA ASN A 35 -5.10 2.07 7.53
C ASN A 35 -6.05 2.70 6.50
N ALA A 36 -5.65 3.84 5.98
CA ALA A 36 -6.30 4.48 4.85
C ALA A 36 -5.22 5.02 3.90
N LEU A 37 -5.55 5.13 2.63
CA LEU A 37 -4.62 5.65 1.63
C LEU A 37 -4.68 7.18 1.62
N SER A 38 -4.00 7.80 2.61
CA SER A 38 -3.74 9.23 2.60
C SER A 38 -2.68 9.57 1.55
N GLN A 39 -2.52 10.86 1.26
CA GLN A 39 -1.45 11.30 0.34
C GLN A 39 -0.07 10.89 0.84
N ASP A 40 0.18 11.04 2.14
CA ASP A 40 1.48 10.69 2.73
C ASP A 40 1.77 9.19 2.58
N VAL A 41 0.79 8.34 2.80
CA VAL A 41 0.91 6.89 2.60
C VAL A 41 1.24 6.58 1.13
N LEU A 42 0.56 7.25 0.19
CA LEU A 42 0.79 7.04 -1.25
C LEU A 42 2.14 7.58 -1.71
N ILE A 43 2.59 8.72 -1.18
CA ILE A 43 3.92 9.27 -1.49
C ILE A 43 5.00 8.28 -1.06
N GLU A 44 4.92 7.79 0.16
CA GLU A 44 5.89 6.81 0.67
C GLU A 44 5.87 5.53 -0.16
N LEU A 45 4.68 5.02 -0.50
CA LEU A 45 4.57 3.83 -1.34
C LEU A 45 5.19 4.07 -2.72
N GLY A 46 4.98 5.24 -3.31
CA GLY A 46 5.60 5.62 -4.57
C GLY A 46 7.12 5.56 -4.51
N ASP A 47 7.70 6.12 -3.45
CA ASP A 47 9.16 6.09 -3.24
C ASP A 47 9.67 4.66 -3.07
N LEU A 48 8.95 3.82 -2.32
CA LEU A 48 9.29 2.41 -2.13
C LEU A 48 9.25 1.65 -3.45
N VAL A 49 8.21 1.83 -4.24
CA VAL A 49 8.04 1.15 -5.53
C VAL A 49 9.12 1.57 -6.52
N GLU A 50 9.50 2.85 -6.56
CA GLU A 50 10.60 3.31 -7.40
C GLU A 50 11.92 2.62 -7.07
N ARG A 51 12.22 2.46 -5.79
CA ARG A 51 13.43 1.76 -5.35
C ARG A 51 13.39 0.29 -5.68
N LEU A 52 12.25 -0.35 -5.49
CA LEU A 52 12.06 -1.75 -5.85
C LEU A 52 12.20 -1.98 -7.36
N ALA A 53 11.82 -1.00 -8.16
CA ALA A 53 11.98 -1.07 -9.62
C ALA A 53 13.45 -0.97 -10.05
N ILE A 54 14.26 -0.20 -9.33
CA ILE A 54 15.69 -0.02 -9.64
C ILE A 54 16.49 -1.27 -9.30
N ASP A 55 16.20 -1.90 -8.16
CA ASP A 55 16.89 -3.12 -7.69
C ASP A 55 15.83 -4.13 -7.22
N PRO A 56 15.20 -4.87 -8.15
CA PRO A 56 14.09 -5.75 -7.81
C PRO A 56 14.50 -6.89 -6.90
N PRO A 57 13.74 -7.14 -5.81
CA PRO A 57 13.93 -8.34 -4.99
C PRO A 57 13.37 -9.59 -5.70
N LYS A 58 13.46 -10.73 -5.05
CA LYS A 58 12.84 -11.95 -5.55
C LYS A 58 11.32 -11.92 -5.50
N GLY A 59 10.76 -11.11 -4.61
CA GLY A 59 9.33 -10.89 -4.50
C GLY A 59 9.04 -9.83 -3.45
N VAL A 60 7.81 -9.32 -3.47
CA VAL A 60 7.33 -8.29 -2.54
C VAL A 60 6.03 -8.75 -1.91
N VAL A 61 5.93 -8.62 -0.60
CA VAL A 61 4.68 -8.82 0.14
C VAL A 61 4.23 -7.48 0.70
N ILE A 62 2.98 -7.12 0.45
CA ILE A 62 2.33 -5.95 1.06
C ILE A 62 1.33 -6.45 2.09
N ARG A 63 1.44 -5.95 3.32
CA ARG A 63 0.58 -6.34 4.43
C ARG A 63 0.28 -5.15 5.34
N SER A 64 -0.64 -5.36 6.27
CA SER A 64 -0.95 -4.41 7.35
C SER A 64 -0.46 -4.96 8.68
N ILE A 65 0.02 -4.07 9.56
CA ILE A 65 0.32 -4.40 10.96
C ILE A 65 -0.92 -4.23 11.84
N LYS A 66 -1.91 -3.45 11.39
CA LYS A 66 -3.07 -3.11 12.22
C LYS A 66 -4.03 -4.28 12.39
N PRO A 67 -4.48 -4.55 13.65
CA PRO A 67 -5.48 -5.60 13.89
C PRO A 67 -6.81 -5.38 13.16
N ALA A 68 -7.19 -4.12 12.93
CA ALA A 68 -8.45 -3.78 12.28
C ALA A 68 -8.55 -4.24 10.82
N GLY A 69 -7.43 -4.42 10.14
CA GLY A 69 -7.46 -4.93 8.79
C GLY A 69 -6.38 -4.37 7.87
N PHE A 70 -6.53 -4.67 6.59
CA PHE A 70 -5.57 -4.33 5.55
C PHE A 70 -5.61 -2.83 5.25
N ILE A 71 -6.62 -2.37 4.52
CA ILE A 71 -6.82 -0.95 4.20
C ILE A 71 -8.32 -0.67 4.09
N ALA A 72 -8.79 0.33 4.81
CA ALA A 72 -10.22 0.66 4.88
C ALA A 72 -10.71 1.56 3.75
N GLY A 73 -9.82 2.06 2.90
CA GLY A 73 -10.16 2.91 1.77
C GLY A 73 -9.32 4.19 1.71
N ALA A 74 -9.81 5.19 0.99
CA ALA A 74 -9.16 6.49 0.91
C ALA A 74 -9.46 7.33 2.14
N ASP A 75 -8.52 8.23 2.51
CA ASP A 75 -8.75 9.19 3.59
C ASP A 75 -9.49 10.41 3.08
N LEU A 76 -10.82 10.35 3.13
CA LEU A 76 -11.68 11.44 2.69
C LEU A 76 -11.65 12.65 3.64
N LYS A 77 -11.26 12.46 4.90
CA LYS A 77 -11.21 13.56 5.87
C LYS A 77 -10.03 14.48 5.63
N ALA A 78 -8.87 13.94 5.28
CA ALA A 78 -7.70 14.74 4.95
C ALA A 78 -7.90 15.56 3.67
N SER A 79 -8.65 15.04 2.71
CA SER A 79 -8.95 15.75 1.46
C SER A 79 -9.94 16.90 1.64
N GLN A 80 -10.71 16.95 2.74
CA GLN A 80 -11.63 18.05 3.02
C GLN A 80 -10.97 19.29 3.64
N GLN A 81 -9.75 19.17 4.14
CA GLN A 81 -9.03 20.24 4.83
C GLN A 81 -8.07 21.03 3.95
N LEU A 82 -7.85 20.61 2.72
CA LEU A 82 -6.94 21.22 1.77
C LEU A 82 -7.70 21.89 0.63
N ASP A 83 -7.09 22.92 0.03
CA ASP A 83 -7.66 23.68 -1.09
C ASP A 83 -8.27 22.73 -2.13
N ARG A 84 -9.60 22.77 -2.23
CA ARG A 84 -10.45 21.69 -2.75
C ARG A 84 -10.18 21.26 -4.20
N THR A 85 -9.50 22.09 -5.01
CA THR A 85 -9.35 21.81 -6.44
C THR A 85 -8.02 21.18 -6.83
N ARG A 86 -6.92 21.66 -6.27
CA ARG A 86 -5.58 21.15 -6.60
C ARG A 86 -5.30 19.82 -5.94
N THR A 87 -5.63 19.70 -4.67
CA THR A 87 -5.28 18.54 -3.85
C THR A 87 -6.12 17.33 -4.20
N LEU A 88 -7.40 17.53 -4.53
CA LEU A 88 -8.29 16.44 -4.97
C LEU A 88 -7.82 15.87 -6.31
N ASN A 89 -7.44 16.73 -7.26
CA ASN A 89 -6.94 16.28 -8.55
C ASN A 89 -5.59 15.56 -8.41
N ASP A 90 -4.70 16.04 -7.56
CA ASP A 90 -3.41 15.39 -7.29
C ASP A 90 -3.59 14.04 -6.59
N ALA A 91 -4.50 13.95 -5.63
CA ALA A 91 -4.82 12.71 -4.94
C ALA A 91 -5.46 11.68 -5.89
N ILE A 92 -6.38 12.12 -6.76
CA ILE A 92 -7.03 11.27 -7.76
C ILE A 92 -6.00 10.72 -8.76
N ARG A 93 -4.98 11.50 -9.12
CA ARG A 93 -3.95 11.07 -10.08
C ARG A 93 -2.85 10.23 -9.45
N ARG A 94 -2.50 10.51 -8.19
CA ARG A 94 -1.36 9.86 -7.52
C ARG A 94 -1.62 8.39 -7.24
N GLY A 95 -2.81 8.05 -6.75
CA GLY A 95 -3.16 6.67 -6.46
C GLY A 95 -3.00 5.77 -7.69
N PRO A 96 -3.71 6.04 -8.80
CA PRO A 96 -3.58 5.24 -10.03
C PRO A 96 -2.14 5.17 -10.56
N ALA A 97 -1.37 6.25 -10.48
CA ALA A 97 0.01 6.27 -10.94
C ALA A 97 0.91 5.33 -10.11
N VAL A 98 0.76 5.33 -8.78
CA VAL A 98 1.49 4.44 -7.88
C VAL A 98 1.08 2.98 -8.11
N PHE A 99 -0.21 2.72 -8.25
CA PHE A 99 -0.73 1.37 -8.51
C PHE A 99 -0.23 0.82 -9.85
N GLN A 100 -0.14 1.67 -10.86
CA GLN A 100 0.42 1.27 -12.17
C GLN A 100 1.89 0.88 -12.03
N LYS A 101 2.70 1.67 -11.32
CA LYS A 101 4.11 1.35 -11.07
C LYS A 101 4.25 0.05 -10.28
N LEU A 102 3.38 -0.18 -9.29
CA LEU A 102 3.37 -1.44 -8.54
C LEU A 102 3.06 -2.63 -9.46
N ALA A 103 2.06 -2.48 -10.33
CA ALA A 103 1.69 -3.52 -11.29
C ALA A 103 2.81 -3.84 -12.29
N GLU A 104 3.66 -2.87 -12.58
CA GLU A 104 4.78 -2.99 -13.53
C GLU A 104 6.08 -3.50 -12.91
N LEU A 105 6.12 -3.74 -11.60
CA LEU A 105 7.33 -4.26 -10.96
C LEU A 105 7.75 -5.59 -11.59
N PRO A 106 9.05 -5.74 -11.92
CA PRO A 106 9.54 -6.94 -12.60
C PRO A 106 9.79 -8.13 -11.66
N CYS A 107 9.04 -8.23 -10.58
CA CYS A 107 9.08 -9.32 -9.62
C CYS A 107 7.67 -9.66 -9.15
N PRO A 108 7.45 -10.88 -8.63
CA PRO A 108 6.15 -11.21 -8.04
C PRO A 108 5.78 -10.32 -6.87
N THR A 109 4.53 -9.90 -6.82
CA THR A 109 3.97 -9.10 -5.73
C THR A 109 2.75 -9.81 -5.16
N VAL A 110 2.63 -9.81 -3.82
CA VAL A 110 1.55 -10.46 -3.09
C VAL A 110 0.92 -9.47 -2.13
N ALA A 111 -0.40 -9.31 -2.21
CA ALA A 111 -1.16 -8.64 -1.16
C ALA A 111 -1.61 -9.68 -0.14
N ALA A 112 -1.15 -9.55 1.11
CA ALA A 112 -1.56 -10.40 2.22
C ALA A 112 -2.66 -9.68 2.99
N ILE A 113 -3.90 -10.11 2.81
CA ILE A 113 -5.11 -9.41 3.23
C ILE A 113 -5.69 -10.05 4.48
N HIS A 114 -6.03 -9.24 5.47
CA HIS A 114 -6.86 -9.63 6.61
C HIS A 114 -7.81 -8.49 6.97
N GLY A 115 -8.98 -8.80 7.48
CA GLY A 115 -9.98 -7.80 7.87
C GLY A 115 -10.49 -6.97 6.69
N HIS A 116 -10.65 -5.68 6.91
CA HIS A 116 -11.17 -4.77 5.88
C HIS A 116 -10.16 -4.52 4.77
N CYS A 117 -10.62 -4.68 3.53
CA CYS A 117 -9.88 -4.35 2.31
C CYS A 117 -10.86 -3.70 1.34
N MET A 118 -11.03 -2.37 1.47
CA MET A 118 -12.08 -1.63 0.77
C MET A 118 -11.48 -0.54 -0.11
N GLY A 119 -12.17 -0.21 -1.18
CA GLY A 119 -11.82 0.89 -2.06
C GLY A 119 -10.38 0.83 -2.56
N GLY A 120 -9.55 1.80 -2.16
CA GLY A 120 -8.13 1.85 -2.50
C GLY A 120 -7.34 0.63 -2.03
N GLY A 121 -7.78 -0.01 -0.93
CA GLY A 121 -7.21 -1.28 -0.49
C GLY A 121 -7.42 -2.40 -1.49
N THR A 122 -8.61 -2.47 -2.06
CA THR A 122 -8.91 -3.42 -3.14
C THR A 122 -8.11 -3.07 -4.39
N GLU A 123 -7.99 -1.80 -4.74
CA GLU A 123 -7.22 -1.36 -5.91
C GLU A 123 -5.73 -1.73 -5.79
N ILE A 124 -5.11 -1.48 -4.64
CA ILE A 124 -3.70 -1.87 -4.43
C ILE A 124 -3.53 -3.38 -4.48
N SER A 125 -4.50 -4.13 -3.96
CA SER A 125 -4.51 -5.59 -4.02
C SER A 125 -4.59 -6.11 -5.46
N LEU A 126 -5.40 -5.47 -6.28
CA LEU A 126 -5.52 -5.80 -7.70
C LEU A 126 -4.27 -5.43 -8.50
N ALA A 127 -3.52 -4.42 -8.05
CA ALA A 127 -2.24 -4.05 -8.64
C ALA A 127 -1.13 -5.08 -8.33
N CYS A 128 -1.26 -5.83 -7.25
CA CYS A 128 -0.38 -6.96 -6.98
C CYS A 128 -0.67 -8.12 -7.91
N ARG A 129 0.35 -8.92 -8.22
CA ARG A 129 0.20 -10.09 -9.09
C ARG A 129 -0.64 -11.18 -8.43
N TYR A 130 -0.49 -11.37 -7.11
CA TYR A 130 -1.20 -12.38 -6.33
C TYR A 130 -1.85 -11.78 -5.09
N ARG A 131 -2.88 -12.44 -4.58
CA ARG A 131 -3.60 -12.07 -3.36
C ARG A 131 -3.77 -13.30 -2.49
N VAL A 132 -3.51 -13.15 -1.20
CA VAL A 132 -3.79 -14.15 -0.18
C VAL A 132 -4.65 -13.47 0.89
N ALA A 133 -5.73 -14.08 1.29
CA ALA A 133 -6.63 -13.51 2.28
C ALA A 133 -6.87 -14.51 3.42
N SER A 134 -6.97 -13.98 4.65
CA SER A 134 -7.32 -14.81 5.79
C SER A 134 -8.78 -15.27 5.69
N ASN A 135 -9.04 -16.49 6.12
CA ASN A 135 -10.37 -17.10 6.06
C ASN A 135 -11.00 -17.19 7.47
N ASP A 136 -10.98 -16.08 8.20
CA ASP A 136 -11.46 -16.05 9.60
C ASP A 136 -12.81 -15.33 9.77
N GLY A 137 -13.51 -15.01 8.72
CA GLY A 137 -14.78 -14.31 8.75
C GLY A 137 -14.71 -12.81 9.00
N SER A 138 -13.56 -12.27 9.39
CA SER A 138 -13.35 -10.81 9.50
C SER A 138 -13.00 -10.16 8.19
N THR A 139 -12.55 -10.94 7.22
CA THR A 139 -12.09 -10.45 5.92
C THR A 139 -13.26 -9.96 5.09
N ARG A 140 -13.17 -8.71 4.64
CA ARG A 140 -14.16 -8.03 3.80
C ARG A 140 -13.43 -7.31 2.68
N ILE A 141 -13.61 -7.77 1.47
CA ILE A 141 -12.95 -7.20 0.28
C ILE A 141 -14.04 -6.64 -0.63
N GLY A 142 -13.89 -5.40 -1.06
CA GLY A 142 -14.89 -4.80 -1.92
C GLY A 142 -14.53 -3.42 -2.44
N LEU A 143 -15.39 -2.95 -3.33
CA LEU A 143 -15.36 -1.60 -3.91
C LEU A 143 -16.70 -0.93 -3.64
N PRO A 144 -16.94 -0.43 -2.41
CA PRO A 144 -18.24 0.11 -2.03
C PRO A 144 -18.62 1.40 -2.80
N GLU A 145 -17.64 2.07 -3.39
CA GLU A 145 -17.85 3.27 -4.21
C GLU A 145 -18.37 2.98 -5.62
N VAL A 146 -18.40 1.74 -6.02
CA VAL A 146 -18.88 1.31 -7.35
C VAL A 146 -20.36 0.95 -7.31
#